data_b3a0a7ee85413ceeaba10229adf06f46
#
_entry.id   b3a0a7ee85413ceeaba10229adf06f46
#
_cell.length_a   1.000
_cell.length_b   1.000
_cell.length_c   1.000
_cell.angle_alpha   90.00
_cell.angle_beta   90.00
_cell.angle_gamma   90.00
#
_symmetry.space_group_name_H-M   'P 1'
#
loop_
_entity.id
_entity.type
_entity.pdbx_description
1 polymer ?
#
loop_
_entity_poly.entity_id
_entity_poly.type
_entity_poly.pdbx_seq_one_letter_code
_entity_poly.pdbx_strand_id
1 'polypeptide(L)'
;CAGLSLAYELQIHKKLENKTLGIIEPRTEYKKDKTWSFWKVLPHNFEDCVEKNWKNFSINIPSKTNFLECNDYPYQSINSGAFYKKINSALRENKNIKFFKNINEVNVENSFVFNSVPLPIENNDDNLWQHFCGIEIETRKDFFDEEIFNLMDFNCDQRNRVHFFYTLPYTKKTALVETTWISELNN
;
A
#
# COMPACT_ATOMS: atom_id res chain seq x y z
N CYS A 1 0.29 6.97 -5.55
CA CYS A 1 0.70 5.69 -6.19
C CYS A 1 -0.24 5.29 -7.31
N ALA A 2 -1.58 5.39 -7.14
CA ALA A 2 -2.53 5.03 -8.19
C ALA A 2 -2.25 5.76 -9.51
N GLY A 3 -2.00 7.08 -9.48
CA GLY A 3 -1.65 7.84 -10.67
C GLY A 3 -0.37 7.37 -11.36
N LEU A 4 0.68 7.03 -10.59
CA LEU A 4 1.92 6.50 -11.14
C LEU A 4 1.73 5.10 -11.76
N SER A 5 0.94 4.23 -11.13
CA SER A 5 0.61 2.92 -11.69
C SER A 5 -0.17 3.06 -13.00
N LEU A 6 -1.18 3.94 -13.03
CA LEU A 6 -1.94 4.21 -14.25
C LEU A 6 -1.04 4.74 -15.37
N ALA A 7 -0.14 5.68 -15.06
CA ALA A 7 0.81 6.21 -16.03
C ALA A 7 1.72 5.12 -16.62
N TYR A 8 2.20 4.23 -15.76
CA TYR A 8 3.04 3.11 -16.16
C TYR A 8 2.27 2.13 -17.07
N GLU A 9 1.05 1.75 -16.69
CA GLU A 9 0.20 0.89 -17.50
C GLU A 9 -0.13 1.51 -18.87
N LEU A 10 -0.43 2.81 -18.91
CA LEU A 10 -0.67 3.52 -20.18
C LEU A 10 0.57 3.49 -21.08
N GLN A 11 1.75 3.59 -20.50
CA GLN A 11 3.02 3.54 -21.24
C GLN A 11 3.29 2.15 -21.81
N ILE A 12 3.27 1.10 -20.98
CA ILE A 12 3.60 -0.26 -21.44
C ILE A 12 2.60 -0.80 -22.45
N HIS A 13 1.33 -0.37 -22.35
CA HIS A 13 0.28 -0.68 -23.32
C HIS A 13 0.21 0.28 -24.51
N LYS A 14 1.23 1.13 -24.72
CA LYS A 14 1.34 2.08 -25.84
C LYS A 14 0.11 2.99 -26.02
N LYS A 15 -0.57 3.33 -24.92
CA LYS A 15 -1.76 4.20 -24.94
C LYS A 15 -1.43 5.70 -25.01
N LEU A 16 -0.15 6.06 -24.99
CA LEU A 16 0.35 7.44 -25.04
C LEU A 16 0.81 7.85 -26.44
N GLU A 17 0.58 7.04 -27.47
CA GLU A 17 0.85 7.43 -28.85
C GLU A 17 -0.02 8.64 -29.24
N ASN A 18 0.63 9.71 -29.75
CA ASN A 18 -0.02 10.99 -30.09
C ASN A 18 -0.77 11.67 -28.93
N LYS A 19 -0.42 11.38 -27.69
CA LYS A 19 -0.97 12.00 -26.49
C LYS A 19 0.13 12.48 -25.58
N THR A 20 -0.15 13.52 -24.80
CA THR A 20 0.72 13.98 -23.72
C THR A 20 0.09 13.61 -22.40
N LEU A 21 0.89 13.05 -21.47
CA LEU A 21 0.49 12.77 -20.12
C LEU A 21 1.18 13.76 -19.18
N GLY A 22 0.39 14.50 -18.40
CA GLY A 22 0.86 15.30 -17.28
C GLY A 22 0.73 14.53 -15.97
N ILE A 23 1.80 14.40 -15.22
CA ILE A 23 1.80 13.83 -13.86
C ILE A 23 2.04 14.99 -12.88
N ILE A 24 1.05 15.25 -12.03
CA ILE A 24 1.13 16.31 -11.03
C ILE A 24 1.44 15.65 -9.68
N GLU A 25 2.65 15.88 -9.18
CA GLU A 25 3.12 15.31 -7.92
C GLU A 25 4.05 16.31 -7.22
N PRO A 26 3.64 16.89 -6.10
CA PRO A 26 4.45 17.89 -5.38
C PRO A 26 5.70 17.31 -4.73
N ARG A 27 5.76 15.99 -4.48
CA ARG A 27 6.91 15.35 -3.84
C ARG A 27 8.12 15.36 -4.78
N THR A 28 9.28 15.63 -4.21
CA THR A 28 10.56 15.60 -4.91
C THR A 28 11.38 14.35 -4.60
N GLU A 29 11.13 13.73 -3.46
CA GLU A 29 11.82 12.53 -3.00
C GLU A 29 10.84 11.37 -2.83
N TYR A 30 11.32 10.18 -3.21
CA TYR A 30 10.59 8.93 -3.11
C TYR A 30 11.45 7.93 -2.33
N LYS A 31 10.98 7.56 -1.16
CA LYS A 31 11.65 6.62 -0.25
C LYS A 31 10.76 5.40 -0.03
N LYS A 32 11.26 4.41 0.70
CA LYS A 32 10.44 3.34 1.25
C LYS A 32 9.60 3.92 2.40
N ASP A 33 8.51 4.60 2.07
CA ASP A 33 7.64 5.34 3.01
C ASP A 33 6.23 4.78 3.10
N LYS A 34 5.95 3.71 2.36
CA LYS A 34 4.66 3.04 2.29
C LYS A 34 4.85 1.53 2.26
N THR A 35 3.95 0.82 2.90
CA THR A 35 3.78 -0.62 2.76
C THR A 35 2.50 -0.88 2.01
N TRP A 36 2.58 -1.59 0.90
CA TRP A 36 1.42 -2.06 0.16
C TRP A 36 1.43 -3.57 0.18
N SER A 37 0.40 -4.12 0.79
CA SER A 37 0.23 -5.57 0.87
C SER A 37 -1.14 -5.96 0.38
N PHE A 38 -1.21 -7.04 -0.38
CA PHE A 38 -2.43 -7.50 -1.01
C PHE A 38 -2.36 -8.98 -1.39
N TRP A 39 -3.52 -9.58 -1.60
CA TRP A 39 -3.64 -10.93 -2.15
C TRP A 39 -3.32 -10.90 -3.65
N LYS A 40 -2.33 -11.69 -4.07
CA LYS A 40 -1.98 -11.83 -5.49
C LYS A 40 -3.00 -12.69 -6.21
N VAL A 41 -4.06 -12.08 -6.69
CA VAL A 41 -5.11 -12.76 -7.46
C VAL A 41 -4.73 -12.91 -8.94
N LEU A 42 -3.98 -11.94 -9.48
CA LEU A 42 -3.51 -11.93 -10.87
C LEU A 42 -2.03 -11.55 -10.93
N PRO A 43 -1.32 -11.97 -12.00
CA PRO A 43 0.01 -11.43 -12.30
C PRO A 43 -0.05 -9.91 -12.46
N HIS A 44 0.99 -9.22 -12.02
CA HIS A 44 1.08 -7.77 -12.14
C HIS A 44 2.50 -7.32 -12.54
N ASN A 45 2.62 -6.11 -13.04
CA ASN A 45 3.88 -5.58 -13.58
C ASN A 45 4.92 -5.16 -12.53
N PHE A 46 4.66 -5.45 -11.25
CA PHE A 46 5.50 -5.07 -10.10
C PHE A 46 6.05 -6.27 -9.32
N GLU A 47 6.11 -7.44 -9.94
CA GLU A 47 6.63 -8.68 -9.31
C GLU A 47 8.09 -8.51 -8.83
N ASP A 48 8.88 -7.76 -9.57
CA ASP A 48 10.27 -7.43 -9.23
C ASP A 48 10.41 -6.41 -8.09
N CYS A 49 9.30 -5.82 -7.65
CA CYS A 49 9.23 -4.93 -6.49
C CYS A 49 8.70 -5.64 -5.23
N VAL A 50 8.36 -6.93 -5.33
CA VAL A 50 7.86 -7.71 -4.20
C VAL A 50 8.99 -7.91 -3.19
N GLU A 51 8.75 -7.52 -1.95
CA GLU A 51 9.67 -7.66 -0.84
C GLU A 51 9.50 -9.01 -0.13
N LYS A 52 8.25 -9.44 0.04
CA LYS A 52 7.92 -10.71 0.69
C LYS A 52 6.61 -11.28 0.15
N ASN A 53 6.53 -12.60 0.13
CA ASN A 53 5.32 -13.37 -0.14
C ASN A 53 5.05 -14.30 1.04
N TRP A 54 3.80 -14.39 1.47
CA TRP A 54 3.35 -15.36 2.45
C TRP A 54 2.29 -16.26 1.84
N LYS A 55 2.37 -17.54 2.16
CA LYS A 55 1.36 -18.54 1.81
C LYS A 55 0.53 -18.99 3.00
N ASN A 56 0.92 -18.56 4.19
CA ASN A 56 0.23 -18.89 5.44
C ASN A 56 -0.03 -17.62 6.23
N PHE A 57 -1.16 -17.59 6.91
CA PHE A 57 -1.51 -16.49 7.81
C PHE A 57 -2.27 -16.99 9.03
N SER A 58 -2.32 -16.15 10.04
CA SER A 58 -3.10 -16.40 11.25
C SER A 58 -4.12 -15.32 11.51
N ILE A 59 -5.21 -15.71 12.19
CA ILE A 59 -6.17 -14.80 12.81
C ILE A 59 -6.26 -15.22 14.27
N ASN A 60 -6.03 -14.27 15.18
CA ASN A 60 -6.03 -14.50 16.61
C ASN A 60 -7.25 -13.88 17.27
N ILE A 61 -7.89 -14.64 18.14
CA ILE A 61 -8.87 -14.17 19.10
C ILE A 61 -8.39 -14.60 20.51
N PRO A 62 -8.90 -14.02 21.62
CA PRO A 62 -8.41 -14.35 22.96
C PRO A 62 -8.44 -15.85 23.32
N SER A 63 -9.32 -16.61 22.73
CA SER A 63 -9.51 -18.05 23.02
C SER A 63 -8.83 -18.98 22.02
N LYS A 64 -8.38 -18.49 20.86
CA LYS A 64 -7.90 -19.36 19.78
C LYS A 64 -7.10 -18.61 18.72
N THR A 65 -6.07 -19.27 18.18
CA THR A 65 -5.40 -18.91 16.93
C THR A 65 -5.85 -19.85 15.81
N ASN A 66 -6.31 -19.29 14.71
CA ASN A 66 -6.59 -20.03 13.49
C ASN A 66 -5.44 -19.80 12.49
N PHE A 67 -4.84 -20.90 12.03
CA PHE A 67 -3.84 -20.88 10.96
C PHE A 67 -4.52 -21.29 9.65
N LEU A 68 -4.23 -20.56 8.60
CA LEU A 68 -4.89 -20.66 7.30
C LEU A 68 -3.82 -20.62 6.19
N GLU A 69 -4.11 -21.29 5.09
CA GLU A 69 -3.25 -21.31 3.91
C GLU A 69 -3.86 -20.44 2.79
N CYS A 70 -3.01 -19.81 2.01
CA CYS A 70 -3.38 -19.00 0.86
C CYS A 70 -2.50 -19.31 -0.36
N ASN A 71 -2.32 -20.59 -0.62
CA ASN A 71 -1.42 -21.09 -1.67
C ASN A 71 -1.78 -20.57 -3.07
N ASP A 72 -3.07 -20.52 -3.41
CA ASP A 72 -3.55 -20.07 -4.73
C ASP A 72 -3.43 -18.56 -4.89
N TYR A 73 -3.57 -17.82 -3.81
CA TYR A 73 -3.52 -16.34 -3.77
C TYR A 73 -2.58 -15.90 -2.65
N PRO A 74 -1.26 -16.01 -2.82
CA PRO A 74 -0.32 -15.61 -1.77
C PRO A 74 -0.47 -14.13 -1.44
N TYR A 75 -0.25 -13.79 -0.18
CA TYR A 75 -0.23 -12.41 0.26
C TYR A 75 1.14 -11.80 -0.02
N GLN A 76 1.18 -10.67 -0.71
CA GLN A 76 2.42 -10.00 -1.13
C GLN A 76 2.59 -8.67 -0.45
N SER A 77 3.83 -8.31 -0.13
CA SER A 77 4.23 -6.96 0.24
C SER A 77 5.14 -6.37 -0.82
N ILE A 78 4.83 -5.17 -1.28
CA ILE A 78 5.60 -4.42 -2.27
C ILE A 78 6.51 -3.41 -1.56
N ASN A 79 7.78 -3.41 -1.93
CA ASN A 79 8.72 -2.36 -1.54
C ASN A 79 8.42 -1.08 -2.31
N SER A 80 7.93 -0.05 -1.61
CA SER A 80 7.57 1.21 -2.24
C SER A 80 8.75 1.94 -2.86
N GLY A 81 9.93 1.84 -2.28
CA GLY A 81 11.15 2.41 -2.85
C GLY A 81 11.53 1.79 -4.19
N ALA A 82 11.47 0.45 -4.30
CA ALA A 82 11.70 -0.27 -5.55
C ALA A 82 10.64 0.08 -6.60
N PHE A 83 9.38 0.13 -6.21
CA PHE A 83 8.27 0.55 -7.05
C PHE A 83 8.48 1.96 -7.61
N TYR A 84 8.78 2.94 -6.77
CA TYR A 84 9.03 4.31 -7.23
C TYR A 84 10.22 4.39 -8.18
N LYS A 85 11.31 3.69 -7.87
CA LYS A 85 12.50 3.66 -8.72
C LYS A 85 12.17 3.12 -10.11
N LYS A 86 11.49 1.96 -10.17
CA LYS A 86 11.08 1.32 -11.42
C LYS A 86 10.22 2.25 -12.28
N ILE A 87 9.13 2.78 -11.70
CA ILE A 87 8.19 3.61 -12.44
C ILE A 87 8.83 4.93 -12.88
N ASN A 88 9.52 5.64 -11.98
CA ASN A 88 10.12 6.91 -12.33
C ASN A 88 11.17 6.76 -13.44
N SER A 89 11.97 5.70 -13.42
CA SER A 89 12.92 5.42 -14.50
C SER A 89 12.19 5.23 -15.83
N ALA A 90 11.19 4.38 -15.86
CA ALA A 90 10.44 4.10 -17.09
C ALA A 90 9.69 5.33 -17.64
N LEU A 91 9.01 6.09 -16.77
CA LEU A 91 8.21 7.23 -17.21
C LEU A 91 9.06 8.43 -17.66
N ARG A 92 10.24 8.65 -17.07
CA ARG A 92 11.14 9.77 -17.45
C ARG A 92 11.80 9.60 -18.81
N GLU A 93 11.89 8.39 -19.34
CA GLU A 93 12.42 8.10 -20.66
C GLU A 93 11.42 8.47 -21.78
N ASN A 94 10.14 8.63 -21.46
CA ASN A 94 9.10 8.93 -22.43
C ASN A 94 8.91 10.44 -22.61
N LYS A 95 9.22 10.95 -23.79
CA LYS A 95 9.11 12.39 -24.12
C LYS A 95 7.66 12.92 -24.08
N ASN A 96 6.68 12.05 -24.17
CA ASN A 96 5.26 12.39 -24.08
C ASN A 96 4.77 12.53 -22.65
N ILE A 97 5.61 12.24 -21.65
CA ILE A 97 5.27 12.33 -20.22
C ILE A 97 5.98 13.54 -19.60
N LYS A 98 5.22 14.40 -18.95
CA LYS A 98 5.73 15.58 -18.27
C LYS A 98 5.35 15.54 -16.79
N PHE A 99 6.27 15.95 -15.94
CA PHE A 99 6.07 16.02 -14.50
C PHE A 99 5.91 17.47 -14.05
N PHE A 100 4.91 17.73 -13.23
CA PHE A 100 4.59 19.04 -12.69
C PHE A 100 4.47 18.96 -11.17
N LYS A 101 4.75 20.05 -10.49
CA LYS A 101 4.59 20.14 -9.02
C LYS A 101 3.20 20.61 -8.61
N ASN A 102 2.58 21.41 -9.45
CA ASN A 102 1.31 22.06 -9.16
C ASN A 102 0.35 21.96 -10.34
N ILE A 103 -0.94 21.84 -10.05
CA ILE A 103 -2.00 21.83 -11.07
C ILE A 103 -2.04 23.13 -11.87
N ASN A 104 -1.68 24.25 -11.27
CA ASN A 104 -1.65 25.57 -11.94
C ASN A 104 -0.60 25.67 -13.07
N GLU A 105 0.33 24.72 -13.15
CA GLU A 105 1.32 24.65 -14.22
C GLU A 105 0.76 23.98 -15.50
N VAL A 106 -0.47 23.45 -15.44
CA VAL A 106 -1.05 22.64 -16.49
C VAL A 106 -2.39 23.22 -16.94
N ASN A 107 -2.54 23.41 -18.24
CA ASN A 107 -3.87 23.62 -18.82
C ASN A 107 -4.57 22.27 -18.95
N VAL A 108 -5.65 22.06 -18.21
CA VAL A 108 -6.46 20.84 -18.21
C VAL A 108 -7.66 20.90 -19.17
N GLU A 109 -7.81 22.00 -19.89
CA GLU A 109 -8.87 22.16 -20.87
C GLU A 109 -8.75 21.09 -21.97
N ASN A 110 -9.85 20.43 -22.31
CA ASN A 110 -9.89 19.28 -23.23
C ASN A 110 -9.04 18.09 -22.82
N SER A 111 -8.84 17.88 -21.51
CA SER A 111 -8.06 16.78 -20.97
C SER A 111 -8.90 15.83 -20.14
N PHE A 112 -8.50 14.55 -20.10
CA PHE A 112 -9.00 13.62 -19.09
C PHE A 112 -8.19 13.81 -17.80
N VAL A 113 -8.86 14.09 -16.68
CA VAL A 113 -8.23 14.30 -15.38
C VAL A 113 -8.53 13.12 -14.47
N PHE A 114 -7.48 12.44 -13.99
CA PHE A 114 -7.56 11.37 -13.00
C PHE A 114 -7.04 11.90 -11.67
N ASN A 115 -7.95 12.25 -10.77
CA ASN A 115 -7.59 12.76 -9.45
C ASN A 115 -7.54 11.63 -8.43
N SER A 116 -6.35 11.36 -7.89
CA SER A 116 -6.13 10.37 -6.82
C SER A 116 -5.96 11.03 -5.43
N VAL A 117 -6.15 12.35 -5.34
CA VAL A 117 -6.15 13.04 -4.05
C VAL A 117 -7.51 12.82 -3.39
N PRO A 118 -7.55 12.32 -2.15
CA PRO A 118 -8.81 12.16 -1.43
C PRO A 118 -9.54 13.50 -1.30
N LEU A 119 -10.83 13.50 -1.56
CA LEU A 119 -11.67 14.65 -1.25
C LEU A 119 -11.83 14.77 0.27
N PRO A 120 -12.01 16.00 0.81
CA PRO A 120 -12.41 16.17 2.19
C PRO A 120 -13.68 15.38 2.46
N ILE A 121 -13.66 14.56 3.50
CA ILE A 121 -14.84 13.79 3.93
C ILE A 121 -15.52 14.65 5.01
N GLU A 122 -16.80 14.90 4.83
CA GLU A 122 -17.60 15.51 5.89
C GLU A 122 -17.70 14.52 7.05
N ASN A 123 -17.30 14.98 8.23
CA ASN A 123 -17.42 14.19 9.44
C ASN A 123 -18.89 14.19 9.86
N ASN A 124 -19.51 13.02 9.86
CA ASN A 124 -20.83 12.81 10.42
C ASN A 124 -20.80 11.62 11.38
N ASP A 125 -21.75 11.55 12.27
CA ASP A 125 -21.81 10.52 13.32
C ASP A 125 -22.09 9.11 12.77
N ASP A 126 -22.46 8.99 11.50
CA ASP A 126 -22.71 7.72 10.83
C ASP A 126 -21.44 7.07 10.26
N ASN A 127 -20.30 7.81 10.25
CA ASN A 127 -19.05 7.33 9.71
C ASN A 127 -18.18 6.64 10.76
N LEU A 128 -17.72 5.45 10.45
CA LEU A 128 -16.62 4.82 11.18
C LEU A 128 -15.29 5.12 10.46
N TRP A 129 -14.30 5.41 11.25
CA TRP A 129 -12.95 5.73 10.79
C TRP A 129 -12.00 4.57 11.09
N GLN A 130 -11.18 4.23 10.13
CA GLN A 130 -10.07 3.33 10.34
C GLN A 130 -8.82 4.15 10.72
N HIS A 131 -8.42 4.06 11.97
CA HIS A 131 -7.20 4.65 12.48
C HIS A 131 -6.12 3.58 12.52
N PHE A 132 -4.96 3.83 11.95
CA PHE A 132 -3.88 2.87 11.99
C PHE A 132 -2.52 3.56 12.09
N CYS A 133 -1.59 2.86 12.75
CA CYS A 133 -0.20 3.27 12.84
C CYS A 133 0.68 2.03 12.83
N GLY A 134 1.58 1.96 11.86
CA GLY A 134 2.53 0.86 11.72
C GLY A 134 3.96 1.30 12.03
N ILE A 135 4.71 0.42 12.67
CA ILE A 135 6.14 0.58 12.93
C ILE A 135 6.90 -0.65 12.42
N GLU A 136 8.03 -0.45 11.78
CA GLU A 136 8.98 -1.54 11.53
C GLU A 136 9.81 -1.74 12.79
N ILE A 137 9.86 -2.98 13.27
CA ILE A 137 10.63 -3.35 14.46
C ILE A 137 11.71 -4.36 14.10
N GLU A 138 12.84 -4.27 14.81
CA GLU A 138 13.92 -5.24 14.74
C GLU A 138 14.21 -5.78 16.13
N THR A 139 14.26 -7.10 16.26
CA THR A 139 14.53 -7.81 17.52
C THR A 139 15.99 -8.29 17.58
N ARG A 140 16.53 -8.36 18.77
CA ARG A 140 17.92 -8.82 18.98
C ARG A 140 18.10 -10.31 18.69
N LYS A 141 17.05 -11.10 18.87
CA LYS A 141 17.00 -12.55 18.67
C LYS A 141 15.88 -12.90 17.72
N ASP A 142 15.90 -14.10 17.15
CA ASP A 142 14.80 -14.63 16.37
C ASP A 142 13.52 -14.62 17.23
N PHE A 143 12.48 -14.00 16.72
CA PHE A 143 11.21 -13.81 17.41
C PHE A 143 10.01 -14.12 16.51
N PHE A 144 10.08 -13.78 15.24
CA PHE A 144 8.96 -13.94 14.31
C PHE A 144 9.05 -15.28 13.56
N ASP A 145 7.90 -15.85 13.24
CA ASP A 145 7.80 -16.85 12.18
C ASP A 145 7.65 -16.11 10.83
N GLU A 146 8.69 -16.09 10.03
CA GLU A 146 8.71 -15.36 8.76
C GLU A 146 7.85 -15.98 7.67
N GLU A 147 7.34 -17.18 7.86
CA GLU A 147 6.48 -17.89 6.92
C GLU A 147 4.98 -17.64 7.17
N ILE A 148 4.63 -17.06 8.33
CA ILE A 148 3.24 -16.83 8.72
C ILE A 148 3.05 -15.36 9.08
N PHE A 149 2.26 -14.63 8.30
CA PHE A 149 1.84 -13.31 8.74
C PHE A 149 0.57 -13.36 9.58
N ASN A 150 0.43 -12.42 10.50
CA ASN A 150 -0.80 -12.28 11.27
C ASN A 150 -1.68 -11.23 10.61
N LEU A 151 -2.83 -11.66 10.09
CA LEU A 151 -3.75 -10.79 9.37
C LEU A 151 -4.55 -9.92 10.34
N MET A 152 -5.02 -10.50 11.44
CA MET A 152 -5.76 -9.79 12.48
C MET A 152 -5.51 -10.47 13.82
N ASP A 153 -4.95 -9.76 14.76
CA ASP A 153 -4.83 -10.19 16.14
C ASP A 153 -5.76 -9.38 17.04
N PHE A 154 -6.90 -9.96 17.37
CA PHE A 154 -7.89 -9.39 18.27
C PHE A 154 -7.59 -9.68 19.75
N ASN A 155 -6.48 -10.35 20.07
CA ASN A 155 -6.08 -10.63 21.46
C ASN A 155 -5.46 -9.37 22.11
N CYS A 156 -6.21 -8.30 22.10
CA CYS A 156 -5.83 -7.00 22.65
C CYS A 156 -7.05 -6.29 23.22
N ASP A 157 -6.83 -5.20 23.97
CA ASP A 157 -7.90 -4.40 24.56
C ASP A 157 -8.76 -3.75 23.49
N GLN A 158 -10.02 -4.10 23.43
CA GLN A 158 -11.00 -3.65 22.42
C GLN A 158 -11.62 -2.29 22.75
N ARG A 159 -11.63 -1.85 24.01
CA ARG A 159 -12.24 -0.59 24.50
C ARG A 159 -13.63 -0.30 23.91
N ASN A 160 -14.46 -1.35 23.80
CA ASN A 160 -15.79 -1.29 23.17
C ASN A 160 -15.79 -0.83 21.69
N ARG A 161 -14.70 -1.07 20.97
CA ARG A 161 -14.49 -0.80 19.53
C ARG A 161 -13.93 -2.04 18.85
N VAL A 162 -13.63 -1.94 17.57
CA VAL A 162 -12.86 -2.97 16.87
C VAL A 162 -11.39 -2.57 16.85
N HIS A 163 -10.57 -3.34 17.54
CA HIS A 163 -9.13 -3.14 17.58
C HIS A 163 -8.40 -4.44 17.29
N PHE A 164 -7.39 -4.38 16.43
CA PHE A 164 -6.53 -5.52 16.16
C PHE A 164 -5.12 -5.06 15.79
N PHE A 165 -4.17 -5.97 15.93
CA PHE A 165 -2.84 -5.82 15.40
C PHE A 165 -2.70 -6.61 14.12
N TYR A 166 -1.90 -6.05 13.22
CA TYR A 166 -1.48 -6.62 11.97
C TYR A 166 0.03 -6.79 11.99
N THR A 167 0.54 -7.98 11.65
CA THR A 167 1.98 -8.24 11.72
C THR A 167 2.46 -8.89 10.44
N LEU A 168 3.40 -8.24 9.75
CA LEU A 168 4.06 -8.72 8.55
C LEU A 168 5.54 -9.03 8.85
N PRO A 169 5.91 -10.28 9.13
CA PRO A 169 7.28 -10.66 9.41
C PRO A 169 8.07 -10.79 8.10
N TYR A 170 9.02 -9.90 7.89
CA TYR A 170 9.92 -9.97 6.72
C TYR A 170 11.03 -10.99 6.93
N THR A 171 11.54 -11.08 8.15
CA THR A 171 12.55 -12.05 8.59
C THR A 171 12.19 -12.54 10.00
N LYS A 172 12.95 -13.50 10.51
CA LYS A 172 12.80 -13.93 11.91
C LYS A 172 13.03 -12.82 12.94
N LYS A 173 13.63 -11.70 12.52
CA LYS A 173 13.97 -10.58 13.42
C LYS A 173 13.26 -9.27 13.08
N THR A 174 12.77 -9.12 11.87
CA THR A 174 12.17 -7.86 11.42
C THR A 174 10.73 -8.06 11.00
N ALA A 175 9.86 -7.17 11.44
CA ALA A 175 8.45 -7.16 11.05
C ALA A 175 7.89 -5.73 11.02
N LEU A 176 6.90 -5.50 10.17
CA LEU A 176 5.96 -4.41 10.35
C LEU A 176 4.89 -4.85 11.34
N VAL A 177 4.67 -4.06 12.38
CA VAL A 177 3.56 -4.25 13.32
C VAL A 177 2.70 -3.00 13.27
N GLU A 178 1.42 -3.19 12.97
CA GLU A 178 0.45 -2.11 12.82
C GLU A 178 -0.70 -2.31 13.78
N THR A 179 -1.06 -1.27 14.53
CA THR A 179 -2.29 -1.21 15.30
C THR A 179 -3.37 -0.57 14.45
N THR A 180 -4.55 -1.19 14.42
CA THR A 180 -5.70 -0.71 13.64
C THR A 180 -6.94 -0.63 14.52
N TRP A 181 -7.58 0.52 14.50
CA TRP A 181 -8.84 0.80 15.21
C TRP A 181 -9.92 1.18 14.22
N ILE A 182 -11.13 0.66 14.42
CA ILE A 182 -12.33 1.11 13.72
C ILE A 182 -13.24 1.74 14.78
N SER A 183 -13.40 3.05 14.71
CA SER A 183 -14.16 3.83 15.70
C SER A 183 -14.69 5.12 15.09
N GLU A 184 -15.50 5.82 15.84
CA GLU A 184 -15.85 7.22 15.55
C GLU A 184 -14.60 8.12 15.66
N LEU A 185 -14.62 9.29 15.00
CA LEU A 185 -13.44 10.16 14.91
C LEU A 185 -13.00 10.73 16.27
N ASN A 186 -13.94 10.93 17.19
CA ASN A 186 -13.72 11.66 18.45
C ASN A 186 -13.57 10.76 19.68
N ASN A 187 -13.18 9.50 19.50
CA ASN A 187 -13.00 8.53 20.60
C ASN A 187 -11.56 8.04 20.75
#